data_6c9d702cc98eb605ec7fd014def21155
#
_entry.id   6c9d702cc98eb605ec7fd014def21155
#
_cell.length_a   1.000
_cell.length_b   1.000
_cell.length_c   1.000
_cell.angle_alpha   90.00
_cell.angle_beta   90.00
_cell.angle_gamma   90.00
#
_symmetry.space_group_name_H-M   'P 1'
#
loop_
_entity.id
_entity.type
_entity.pdbx_description
1 polymer ?
#
loop_
_entity_poly.entity_id
_entity_poly.type
_entity_poly.pdbx_seq_one_letter_code
_entity_poly.pdbx_strand_id
1 'polypeptide(L)'
;DKGCVRNILDIGGNTGRWAMQCVKYDDNVEVTVLDLPQQLEIMKKRISGQKGAERIHGHSCDILKKDSPFPSSSYDIIWMSQFLDCFSEQQITDICRRAAGSMGPDSRLFVMETFWDRQKYETAAYCIALTSLYFTAIANGNSRMYHSADMIRCITDAGLQIEESIDNIGLGHTILICRK
;
A
#
# COMPACT_ATOMS: atom_id res chain seq x y z
N ASP A 1 9.58 -9.67 13.14
CA ASP A 1 10.91 -9.99 13.72
C ASP A 1 11.98 -9.80 12.66
N LYS A 2 13.14 -9.20 13.05
CA LYS A 2 14.29 -9.03 12.15
C LYS A 2 14.75 -10.39 11.63
N GLY A 3 15.02 -10.48 10.31
CA GLY A 3 15.55 -11.67 9.67
C GLY A 3 14.52 -12.70 9.22
N CYS A 4 13.24 -12.54 9.56
CA CYS A 4 12.18 -13.42 9.07
C CYS A 4 11.61 -12.96 7.70
N VAL A 5 11.63 -11.66 7.44
CA VAL A 5 11.19 -11.06 6.18
C VAL A 5 12.40 -10.82 5.28
N ARG A 6 12.31 -11.24 4.03
CA ARG A 6 13.38 -11.08 3.02
C ARG A 6 12.95 -10.19 1.87
N ASN A 7 11.74 -10.41 1.36
CA ASN A 7 11.25 -9.78 0.15
C ASN A 7 9.97 -9.00 0.44
N ILE A 8 10.00 -7.70 0.18
CA ILE A 8 8.85 -6.81 0.35
C ILE A 8 8.46 -6.22 -1.00
N LEU A 9 7.17 -6.21 -1.30
CA LEU A 9 6.58 -5.47 -2.41
C LEU A 9 5.88 -4.22 -1.86
N ASP A 10 6.41 -3.05 -2.20
CA ASP A 10 5.86 -1.73 -1.82
C ASP A 10 5.07 -1.18 -3.01
N ILE A 11 3.74 -1.31 -2.98
CA ILE A 11 2.85 -0.88 -4.05
C ILE A 11 2.46 0.58 -3.85
N GLY A 12 2.78 1.42 -4.85
CA GLY A 12 2.61 2.87 -4.74
C GLY A 12 3.67 3.51 -3.86
N GLY A 13 4.87 2.91 -3.77
CA GLY A 13 5.95 3.36 -2.87
C GLY A 13 6.55 4.72 -3.23
N ASN A 14 6.10 5.33 -4.33
CA ASN A 14 6.37 6.71 -4.74
C ASN A 14 7.89 7.00 -4.74
N THR A 15 8.36 7.87 -3.84
CA THR A 15 9.76 8.30 -3.78
C THR A 15 10.67 7.33 -2.99
N GLY A 16 10.21 6.15 -2.62
CA GLY A 16 10.98 5.12 -1.91
C GLY A 16 11.31 5.46 -0.46
N ARG A 17 10.59 6.40 0.17
CA ARG A 17 10.88 6.82 1.56
C ARG A 17 10.70 5.67 2.54
N TRP A 18 9.60 4.91 2.40
CA TRP A 18 9.33 3.77 3.26
C TRP A 18 10.29 2.62 2.98
N ALA A 19 10.52 2.29 1.69
CA ALA A 19 11.50 1.29 1.28
C ALA A 19 12.89 1.56 1.90
N MET A 20 13.35 2.82 1.90
CA MET A 20 14.60 3.20 2.56
C MET A 20 14.60 2.98 4.09
N GLN A 21 13.45 3.11 4.76
CA GLN A 21 13.38 2.77 6.20
C GLN A 21 13.47 1.26 6.41
N CYS A 22 12.82 0.45 5.57
CA CYS A 22 12.90 -1.01 5.65
C CYS A 22 14.34 -1.51 5.53
N VAL A 23 15.08 -1.08 4.50
CA VAL A 23 16.46 -1.52 4.28
C VAL A 23 17.45 -0.96 5.30
N LYS A 24 17.13 0.15 5.97
CA LYS A 24 17.92 0.67 7.11
C LYS A 24 17.63 -0.08 8.39
N TYR A 25 16.40 -0.60 8.54
CA TYR A 25 15.99 -1.34 9.73
C TYR A 25 16.54 -2.76 9.76
N ASP A 26 16.54 -3.45 8.61
CA ASP A 26 17.05 -4.82 8.48
C ASP A 26 17.96 -4.94 7.24
N ASP A 27 19.20 -5.36 7.47
CA ASP A 27 20.21 -5.51 6.41
C ASP A 27 19.92 -6.71 5.47
N ASN A 28 18.97 -7.57 5.81
CA ASN A 28 18.60 -8.74 5.00
C ASN A 28 17.39 -8.50 4.10
N VAL A 29 16.72 -7.36 4.22
CA VAL A 29 15.49 -7.06 3.48
C VAL A 29 15.83 -6.46 2.12
N GLU A 30 15.16 -6.97 1.10
CA GLU A 30 15.07 -6.36 -0.23
C GLU A 30 13.65 -5.84 -0.45
N VAL A 31 13.53 -4.66 -1.09
CA VAL A 31 12.24 -4.03 -1.36
C VAL A 31 12.09 -3.81 -2.86
N THR A 32 11.02 -4.33 -3.44
CA THR A 32 10.59 -3.97 -4.79
C THR A 32 9.50 -2.90 -4.69
N VAL A 33 9.77 -1.72 -5.23
CA VAL A 33 8.79 -0.64 -5.34
C VAL A 33 8.07 -0.78 -6.67
N LEU A 34 6.75 -0.99 -6.63
CA LEU A 34 5.89 -1.03 -7.80
C LEU A 34 5.21 0.33 -7.96
N ASP A 35 5.52 1.03 -9.06
CA ASP A 35 4.94 2.35 -9.35
C ASP A 35 5.04 2.67 -10.85
N LEU A 36 4.51 3.82 -11.24
CA LEU A 36 4.64 4.35 -12.60
C LEU A 36 6.11 4.63 -12.96
N PRO A 37 6.52 4.52 -14.24
CA PRO A 37 7.91 4.74 -14.65
C PRO A 37 8.49 6.06 -14.16
N GLN A 38 7.72 7.15 -14.24
CA GLN A 38 8.15 8.48 -13.83
C GLN A 38 8.44 8.55 -12.33
N GLN A 39 7.63 7.87 -11.50
CA GLN A 39 7.84 7.82 -10.06
C GLN A 39 9.09 7.02 -9.71
N LEU A 40 9.33 5.92 -10.39
CA LEU A 40 10.54 5.12 -10.21
C LEU A 40 11.82 5.89 -10.56
N GLU A 41 11.79 6.74 -11.59
CA GLU A 41 12.93 7.61 -11.90
C GLU A 41 13.19 8.67 -10.81
N ILE A 42 12.13 9.22 -10.21
CA ILE A 42 12.24 10.13 -9.06
C ILE A 42 12.81 9.38 -7.86
N MET A 43 12.29 8.17 -7.58
CA MET A 43 12.78 7.30 -6.52
C MET A 43 14.28 7.04 -6.67
N LYS A 44 14.72 6.55 -7.83
CA LYS A 44 16.13 6.24 -8.10
C LYS A 44 17.04 7.42 -7.83
N LYS A 45 16.67 8.62 -8.30
CA LYS A 45 17.43 9.86 -8.04
C LYS A 45 17.50 10.19 -6.55
N ARG A 46 16.39 9.99 -5.83
CA ARG A 46 16.30 10.33 -4.40
C ARG A 46 17.11 9.41 -3.51
N ILE A 47 17.12 8.11 -3.78
CA ILE A 47 17.82 7.12 -2.95
C ILE A 47 19.29 6.94 -3.35
N SER A 48 19.70 7.46 -4.51
CA SER A 48 21.06 7.33 -5.03
C SER A 48 22.11 7.75 -4.01
N GLY A 49 23.14 6.90 -3.84
CA GLY A 49 24.23 7.12 -2.90
C GLY A 49 23.89 6.92 -1.42
N GLN A 50 22.65 6.55 -1.09
CA GLN A 50 22.32 6.20 0.29
C GLN A 50 22.64 4.73 0.57
N LYS A 51 23.16 4.45 1.79
CA LYS A 51 23.43 3.07 2.24
C LYS A 51 22.14 2.22 2.24
N GLY A 52 22.17 1.08 1.58
CA GLY A 52 21.03 0.16 1.44
C GLY A 52 20.20 0.40 0.17
N ALA A 53 20.49 1.44 -0.62
CA ALA A 53 19.75 1.72 -1.86
C ALA A 53 19.92 0.61 -2.90
N GLU A 54 21.00 -0.14 -2.85
CA GLU A 54 21.27 -1.31 -3.69
C GLU A 54 20.28 -2.46 -3.49
N ARG A 55 19.55 -2.47 -2.38
CA ARG A 55 18.51 -3.45 -2.03
C ARG A 55 17.08 -2.97 -2.35
N ILE A 56 16.96 -1.82 -3.04
CA ILE A 56 15.67 -1.28 -3.46
C ILE A 56 15.59 -1.35 -4.99
N HIS A 57 14.61 -2.09 -5.48
CA HIS A 57 14.38 -2.35 -6.89
C HIS A 57 13.11 -1.64 -7.36
N GLY A 58 13.08 -1.18 -8.60
CA GLY A 58 11.88 -0.60 -9.20
C GLY A 58 11.20 -1.59 -10.14
N HIS A 59 9.90 -1.78 -10.02
CA HIS A 59 9.06 -2.52 -10.95
C HIS A 59 8.03 -1.59 -11.57
N SER A 60 8.20 -1.31 -12.87
CA SER A 60 7.31 -0.39 -13.59
C SER A 60 5.97 -1.07 -13.89
N CYS A 61 4.89 -0.51 -13.36
CA CYS A 61 3.55 -1.02 -13.55
C CYS A 61 2.53 0.13 -13.51
N ASP A 62 1.72 0.25 -14.54
CA ASP A 62 0.48 1.03 -14.46
C ASP A 62 -0.60 0.11 -13.88
N ILE A 63 -0.91 0.29 -12.60
CA ILE A 63 -1.77 -0.62 -11.86
C ILE A 63 -3.22 -0.66 -12.37
N LEU A 64 -3.65 0.38 -13.09
CA LEU A 64 -4.98 0.44 -13.70
C LEU A 64 -5.07 -0.32 -15.02
N LYS A 65 -3.94 -0.64 -15.65
CA LYS A 65 -3.91 -1.44 -16.87
C LYS A 65 -3.85 -2.92 -16.52
N LYS A 66 -4.88 -3.67 -16.95
CA LYS A 66 -4.97 -5.12 -16.70
C LYS A 66 -3.80 -5.91 -17.27
N ASP A 67 -3.28 -5.49 -18.41
CA ASP A 67 -2.16 -6.13 -19.12
C ASP A 67 -0.78 -5.67 -18.61
N SER A 68 -0.73 -4.70 -17.69
CA SER A 68 0.54 -4.27 -17.11
C SER A 68 1.13 -5.38 -16.24
N PRO A 69 2.41 -5.74 -16.43
CA PRO A 69 2.99 -6.88 -15.72
C PRO A 69 3.00 -6.62 -14.21
N PHE A 70 2.47 -7.56 -13.45
CA PHE A 70 2.55 -7.57 -11.99
C PHE A 70 3.68 -8.53 -11.58
N PRO A 71 4.43 -8.25 -10.51
CA PRO A 71 5.52 -9.15 -10.12
C PRO A 71 5.00 -10.56 -9.85
N SER A 72 5.63 -11.56 -10.47
CA SER A 72 5.29 -12.98 -10.30
C SER A 72 6.04 -13.66 -9.15
N SER A 73 6.99 -12.95 -8.52
CA SER A 73 7.73 -13.46 -7.38
C SER A 73 6.84 -13.55 -6.15
N SER A 74 7.11 -14.54 -5.29
CA SER A 74 6.48 -14.60 -3.96
C SER A 74 7.17 -13.61 -3.03
N TYR A 75 6.39 -12.71 -2.44
CA TYR A 75 6.85 -11.74 -1.44
C TYR A 75 6.37 -12.15 -0.07
N ASP A 76 7.21 -11.96 0.95
CA ASP A 76 6.84 -12.21 2.35
C ASP A 76 5.82 -11.18 2.83
N ILE A 77 6.04 -9.92 2.42
CA ILE A 77 5.15 -8.81 2.73
C ILE A 77 4.80 -8.06 1.44
N ILE A 78 3.52 -7.74 1.28
CA ILE A 78 3.04 -6.74 0.33
C ILE A 78 2.53 -5.55 1.17
N TRP A 79 2.98 -4.35 0.82
CA TRP A 79 2.67 -3.12 1.54
C TRP A 79 1.97 -2.13 0.63
N MET A 80 0.84 -1.60 1.08
CA MET A 80 0.10 -0.51 0.46
C MET A 80 -0.20 0.54 1.53
N SER A 81 0.24 1.77 1.31
CA SER A 81 0.08 2.83 2.30
C SER A 81 -0.37 4.12 1.66
N GLN A 82 -1.51 4.65 2.07
CA GLN A 82 -2.12 5.86 1.52
C GLN A 82 -2.16 5.77 -0.02
N PHE A 83 -2.68 4.66 -0.50
CA PHE A 83 -2.64 4.28 -1.90
C PHE A 83 -4.02 3.88 -2.42
N LEU A 84 -4.73 3.02 -1.68
CA LEU A 84 -6.03 2.49 -2.13
C LEU A 84 -7.13 3.54 -2.09
N ASP A 85 -7.02 4.55 -1.27
CA ASP A 85 -7.93 5.70 -1.22
C ASP A 85 -7.98 6.52 -2.53
N CYS A 86 -7.00 6.31 -3.43
CA CYS A 86 -6.97 6.92 -4.76
C CYS A 86 -7.87 6.24 -5.80
N PHE A 87 -8.49 5.11 -5.51
CA PHE A 87 -9.18 4.25 -6.46
C PHE A 87 -10.63 4.00 -6.10
N SER A 88 -11.45 3.64 -7.11
CA SER A 88 -12.82 3.17 -6.89
C SER A 88 -12.83 1.76 -6.27
N GLU A 89 -13.94 1.37 -5.63
CA GLU A 89 -14.12 0.05 -4.99
C GLU A 89 -13.78 -1.11 -5.95
N GLN A 90 -14.24 -1.02 -7.20
CA GLN A 90 -13.93 -2.03 -8.21
C GLN A 90 -12.43 -2.11 -8.49
N GLN A 91 -11.76 -0.96 -8.61
CA GLN A 91 -10.31 -0.90 -8.83
C GLN A 91 -9.55 -1.43 -7.62
N ILE A 92 -9.97 -1.09 -6.40
CA ILE A 92 -9.39 -1.62 -5.15
C ILE A 92 -9.45 -3.14 -5.13
N THR A 93 -10.63 -3.72 -5.43
CA THR A 93 -10.81 -5.17 -5.48
C THR A 93 -9.90 -5.82 -6.53
N ASP A 94 -9.77 -5.21 -7.71
CA ASP A 94 -8.89 -5.74 -8.77
C ASP A 94 -7.40 -5.62 -8.40
N ILE A 95 -6.98 -4.53 -7.77
CA ILE A 95 -5.61 -4.31 -7.26
C ILE A 95 -5.28 -5.36 -6.18
N CYS A 96 -6.16 -5.55 -5.20
CA CYS A 96 -5.98 -6.52 -4.13
C CYS A 96 -5.92 -7.96 -4.67
N ARG A 97 -6.73 -8.30 -5.68
CA ARG A 97 -6.71 -9.62 -6.32
C ARG A 97 -5.41 -9.88 -7.05
N ARG A 98 -4.86 -8.87 -7.74
CA ARG A 98 -3.54 -8.96 -8.39
C ARG A 98 -2.42 -9.09 -7.36
N ALA A 99 -2.48 -8.31 -6.27
CA ALA A 99 -1.53 -8.41 -5.18
C ALA A 99 -1.54 -9.80 -4.54
N ALA A 100 -2.72 -10.38 -4.33
CA ALA A 100 -2.87 -11.75 -3.86
C ALA A 100 -2.14 -12.76 -4.77
N GLY A 101 -2.07 -12.52 -6.08
CA GLY A 101 -1.30 -13.33 -7.03
C GLY A 101 0.20 -13.41 -6.70
N SER A 102 0.78 -12.39 -6.09
CA SER A 102 2.19 -12.30 -5.69
C SER A 102 2.45 -12.77 -4.24
N MET A 103 1.43 -13.27 -3.54
CA MET A 103 1.56 -13.79 -2.18
C MET A 103 1.83 -15.30 -2.20
N GLY A 104 2.77 -15.76 -1.38
CA GLY A 104 2.92 -17.14 -0.96
C GLY A 104 1.97 -17.51 0.21
N PRO A 105 2.02 -18.77 0.68
CA PRO A 105 1.12 -19.24 1.75
C PRO A 105 1.30 -18.51 3.09
N ASP A 106 2.52 -18.10 3.40
CA ASP A 106 2.85 -17.40 4.66
C ASP A 106 2.93 -15.87 4.51
N SER A 107 2.66 -15.35 3.31
CA SER A 107 2.72 -13.93 3.02
C SER A 107 1.60 -13.16 3.73
N ARG A 108 1.86 -11.89 3.99
CA ARG A 108 0.86 -10.94 4.48
C ARG A 108 0.79 -9.71 3.58
N LEU A 109 -0.43 -9.26 3.32
CA LEU A 109 -0.70 -7.95 2.74
C LEU A 109 -1.06 -6.98 3.86
N PHE A 110 -0.35 -5.87 3.92
CA PHE A 110 -0.60 -4.77 4.84
C PHE A 110 -1.21 -3.60 4.06
N VAL A 111 -2.38 -3.16 4.47
CA VAL A 111 -3.04 -1.97 3.94
C VAL A 111 -3.11 -0.93 5.04
N MET A 112 -2.39 0.18 4.88
CA MET A 112 -2.41 1.30 5.82
C MET A 112 -3.12 2.48 5.19
N GLU A 113 -4.30 2.80 5.72
CA GLU A 113 -5.15 3.89 5.24
C GLU A 113 -5.72 4.72 6.39
N THR A 114 -6.29 5.85 6.04
CA THR A 114 -7.01 6.69 6.99
C THR A 114 -8.51 6.49 6.80
N PHE A 115 -9.16 5.85 7.76
CA PHE A 115 -10.61 5.63 7.75
C PHE A 115 -11.31 6.65 8.67
N TRP A 116 -12.35 7.31 8.17
CA TRP A 116 -13.04 8.33 8.94
C TRP A 116 -13.83 7.74 10.13
N ASP A 117 -14.27 6.49 10.06
CA ASP A 117 -14.98 5.78 11.14
C ASP A 117 -14.05 5.17 12.21
N ARG A 118 -12.73 5.20 11.98
CA ARG A 118 -11.71 4.65 12.90
C ARG A 118 -10.92 5.72 13.64
N GLN A 119 -11.44 6.95 13.65
CA GLN A 119 -10.77 8.05 14.31
C GLN A 119 -11.09 8.12 15.80
N LYS A 120 -10.10 8.48 16.60
CA LYS A 120 -10.24 8.64 18.05
C LYS A 120 -11.17 9.82 18.43
N TYR A 121 -11.18 10.86 17.58
CA TYR A 121 -11.93 12.11 17.83
C TYR A 121 -12.89 12.38 16.68
N GLU A 122 -14.12 12.80 16.99
CA GLU A 122 -15.12 13.21 15.98
C GLU A 122 -14.61 14.31 15.05
N THR A 123 -13.86 15.27 15.60
CA THR A 123 -13.26 16.35 14.79
C THR A 123 -12.32 15.78 13.72
N ALA A 124 -11.53 14.76 14.05
CA ALA A 124 -10.65 14.11 13.08
C ALA A 124 -11.47 13.37 12.01
N ALA A 125 -12.50 12.63 12.40
CA ALA A 125 -13.42 11.96 11.48
C ALA A 125 -14.06 12.97 10.51
N TYR A 126 -14.52 14.10 11.03
CA TYR A 126 -15.10 15.17 10.24
C TYR A 126 -14.12 15.79 9.24
N CYS A 127 -12.89 16.08 9.68
CA CYS A 127 -11.84 16.61 8.79
C CYS A 127 -11.51 15.63 7.65
N ILE A 128 -11.42 14.33 7.95
CA ILE A 128 -11.16 13.30 6.94
C ILE A 128 -12.34 13.20 5.96
N ALA A 129 -13.57 13.22 6.43
CA ALA A 129 -14.75 13.21 5.57
C ALA A 129 -14.80 14.43 4.64
N LEU A 130 -14.42 15.62 5.10
CA LEU A 130 -14.31 16.82 4.26
C LEU A 130 -13.17 16.71 3.23
N THR A 131 -12.08 16.05 3.57
CA THR A 131 -10.99 15.77 2.63
C THR A 131 -11.48 14.91 1.47
N SER A 132 -12.40 13.98 1.72
CA SER A 132 -13.06 13.17 0.68
C SER A 132 -13.75 14.03 -0.38
N LEU A 133 -14.47 15.09 0.07
CA LEU A 133 -15.13 16.02 -0.84
C LEU A 133 -14.13 16.73 -1.77
N TYR A 134 -12.99 17.17 -1.23
CA TYR A 134 -11.92 17.78 -2.01
C TYR A 134 -11.39 16.81 -3.07
N PHE A 135 -11.05 15.59 -2.68
CA PHE A 135 -10.53 14.59 -3.62
C PHE A 135 -11.54 14.22 -4.72
N THR A 136 -12.79 14.01 -4.35
CA THR A 136 -13.85 13.65 -5.31
C THR A 136 -14.15 14.79 -6.28
N ALA A 137 -14.22 16.05 -5.79
CA ALA A 137 -14.65 17.19 -6.58
C ALA A 137 -13.52 17.82 -7.41
N ILE A 138 -12.27 17.79 -6.93
CA ILE A 138 -11.16 18.57 -7.49
C ILE A 138 -10.05 17.69 -8.06
N ALA A 139 -9.75 16.52 -7.46
CA ALA A 139 -8.62 15.70 -7.87
C ALA A 139 -8.94 14.86 -9.11
N ASN A 140 -9.48 13.65 -8.95
CA ASN A 140 -9.68 12.72 -10.08
C ASN A 140 -11.09 12.09 -10.14
N GLY A 141 -11.99 12.46 -9.24
CA GLY A 141 -13.35 11.94 -9.16
C GLY A 141 -13.50 10.54 -8.58
N ASN A 142 -12.40 9.81 -8.32
CA ASN A 142 -12.39 8.45 -7.79
C ASN A 142 -11.83 8.39 -6.36
N SER A 143 -10.86 9.26 -6.04
CA SER A 143 -10.25 9.31 -4.70
C SER A 143 -11.25 9.73 -3.64
N ARG A 144 -11.26 9.00 -2.53
CA ARG A 144 -12.06 9.37 -1.36
C ARG A 144 -11.52 8.71 -0.09
N MET A 145 -11.82 9.32 1.05
CA MET A 145 -11.59 8.68 2.34
C MET A 145 -12.70 7.65 2.59
N TYR A 146 -12.31 6.40 2.70
CA TYR A 146 -13.25 5.29 2.82
C TYR A 146 -13.75 5.09 4.26
N HIS A 147 -14.93 4.50 4.39
CA HIS A 147 -15.33 3.79 5.59
C HIS A 147 -14.57 2.47 5.65
N SER A 148 -14.11 2.07 6.84
CA SER A 148 -13.31 0.84 7.00
C SER A 148 -14.05 -0.41 6.50
N ALA A 149 -15.36 -0.49 6.70
CA ALA A 149 -16.17 -1.62 6.20
C ALA A 149 -16.17 -1.73 4.67
N ASP A 150 -16.16 -0.61 3.94
CA ASP A 150 -16.11 -0.63 2.48
C ASP A 150 -14.76 -1.14 1.98
N MET A 151 -13.66 -0.68 2.59
CA MET A 151 -12.32 -1.18 2.27
C MET A 151 -12.19 -2.67 2.58
N ILE A 152 -12.65 -3.11 3.76
CA ILE A 152 -12.65 -4.52 4.16
C ILE A 152 -13.46 -5.36 3.16
N ARG A 153 -14.64 -4.91 2.72
CA ARG A 153 -15.43 -5.58 1.69
C ARG A 153 -14.64 -5.75 0.39
N CYS A 154 -14.00 -4.68 -0.12
CA CYS A 154 -13.18 -4.75 -1.33
C CYS A 154 -12.04 -5.77 -1.21
N ILE A 155 -11.37 -5.82 -0.06
CA ILE A 155 -10.29 -6.77 0.22
C ILE A 155 -10.83 -8.20 0.27
N THR A 156 -11.97 -8.44 0.93
CA THR A 156 -12.58 -9.78 1.02
C THR A 156 -13.13 -10.26 -0.33
N ASP A 157 -13.71 -9.38 -1.14
CA ASP A 157 -14.16 -9.67 -2.50
C ASP A 157 -12.99 -10.01 -3.46
N ALA A 158 -11.78 -9.59 -3.09
CA ALA A 158 -10.54 -9.98 -3.78
C ALA A 158 -10.05 -11.39 -3.40
N GLY A 159 -10.69 -12.07 -2.44
CA GLY A 159 -10.34 -13.41 -1.95
C GLY A 159 -9.34 -13.41 -0.79
N LEU A 160 -9.16 -12.27 -0.13
CA LEU A 160 -8.29 -12.13 1.05
C LEU A 160 -9.13 -12.13 2.34
N GLN A 161 -8.50 -12.52 3.45
CA GLN A 161 -9.10 -12.49 4.78
C GLN A 161 -8.37 -11.47 5.66
N ILE A 162 -9.11 -10.68 6.43
CA ILE A 162 -8.52 -9.79 7.44
C ILE A 162 -8.13 -10.66 8.64
N GLU A 163 -6.86 -10.66 8.97
CA GLU A 163 -6.29 -11.37 10.13
C GLU A 163 -6.27 -10.46 11.36
N GLU A 164 -5.91 -9.19 11.17
CA GLU A 164 -5.82 -8.21 12.25
C GLU A 164 -6.11 -6.80 11.73
N SER A 165 -6.58 -5.93 12.63
CA SER A 165 -6.77 -4.50 12.38
C SER A 165 -6.16 -3.72 13.54
N ILE A 166 -5.23 -2.81 13.24
CA ILE A 166 -4.50 -2.01 14.22
C ILE A 166 -4.83 -0.54 13.97
N ASP A 167 -5.59 0.06 14.88
CA ASP A 167 -6.02 1.45 14.80
C ASP A 167 -5.03 2.42 15.47
N ASN A 168 -5.20 3.70 15.18
CA ASN A 168 -4.46 4.82 15.80
C ASN A 168 -2.94 4.77 15.58
N ILE A 169 -2.52 4.31 14.42
CA ILE A 169 -1.11 4.38 14.01
C ILE A 169 -0.78 5.82 13.60
N GLY A 170 0.24 6.39 14.24
CA GLY A 170 0.66 7.78 13.97
C GLY A 170 -0.47 8.78 14.18
N LEU A 171 -0.89 9.47 13.13
CA LEU A 171 -1.92 10.51 13.17
C LEU A 171 -3.33 9.98 12.79
N GLY A 172 -3.66 8.75 13.17
CA GLY A 172 -5.00 8.19 12.95
C GLY A 172 -5.13 7.26 11.75
N HIS A 173 -4.03 6.63 11.34
CA HIS A 173 -4.08 5.54 10.35
C HIS A 173 -4.52 4.23 11.00
N THR A 174 -5.09 3.38 10.19
CA THR A 174 -5.38 1.97 10.52
C THR A 174 -4.56 1.07 9.61
N ILE A 175 -3.95 0.03 10.15
CA ILE A 175 -3.33 -1.04 9.38
C ILE A 175 -4.27 -2.24 9.39
N LEU A 176 -4.65 -2.71 8.21
CA LEU A 176 -5.32 -3.98 8.00
C LEU A 176 -4.27 -5.00 7.58
N ILE A 177 -4.15 -6.10 8.31
CA ILE A 177 -3.25 -7.23 8.01
C ILE A 177 -4.11 -8.33 7.38
N CYS A 178 -3.74 -8.72 6.16
CA CYS A 178 -4.53 -9.63 5.36
C CYS A 178 -3.71 -10.86 4.95
N ARG A 179 -4.38 -11.99 4.81
CA ARG A 179 -3.84 -13.25 4.28
C ARG A 179 -4.72 -13.82 3.18
N LYS A 180 -4.18 -14.79 2.44
CA LYS A 180 -5.01 -15.65 1.56
C LYS A 180 -5.88 -16.59 2.36
#